data_ee399fa63a3ef6f9af4f6b4a1a37bae6
#
_entry.id   ee399fa63a3ef6f9af4f6b4a1a37bae6
#
_cell.length_a   1.000
_cell.length_b   1.000
_cell.length_c   1.000
_cell.angle_alpha   90.00
_cell.angle_beta   90.00
_cell.angle_gamma   90.00
#
_symmetry.space_group_name_H-M   'P 1'
#
loop_
_entity.id
_entity.type
_entity.pdbx_description
1 polymer ?
#
loop_
_entity_poly.entity_id
_entity_poly.type
_entity_poly.pdbx_seq_one_letter_code
_entity_poly.pdbx_strand_id
1 'polypeptide(L)'
;MLDAATPTLVFATTNDGKLRRMREHLRRARAPARVDAWRGAAIEEIQANSVREVAVAKAALALERCDRACAGVVAHDCGLCVRALGGFPGPYTKDFNYRVGGDGLRALLDGAGAIDRSACWDETLVLAREGREMVVFTREKEYGDGEVGEPRKWTRWRDDASRSVGSVFVATGFGFDEPLADVSEDEYQRFRRDAPSVWSSFA
;
A
#
# COMPACT_ATOMS: atom_id res chain seq x y z
N MET A 1 27.02 -11.83 1.90
CA MET A 1 26.69 -12.00 0.44
C MET A 1 25.64 -13.09 0.36
N LEU A 2 24.55 -12.87 -0.40
CA LEU A 2 23.55 -13.91 -0.63
C LEU A 2 24.13 -14.88 -1.68
N ASP A 3 24.11 -16.18 -1.38
CA ASP A 3 24.63 -17.26 -2.21
C ASP A 3 23.74 -17.50 -3.45
N ALA A 4 24.26 -18.20 -4.46
CA ALA A 4 23.50 -18.63 -5.65
C ALA A 4 22.27 -19.50 -5.30
N ALA A 5 22.28 -20.16 -4.13
CA ALA A 5 21.16 -20.93 -3.58
C ALA A 5 20.05 -20.08 -2.93
N THR A 6 20.21 -18.76 -2.81
CA THR A 6 19.21 -17.90 -2.19
C THR A 6 17.93 -17.86 -3.04
N PRO A 7 16.76 -18.24 -2.47
CA PRO A 7 15.51 -18.25 -3.20
C PRO A 7 15.15 -16.86 -3.73
N THR A 8 14.74 -16.79 -4.98
CA THR A 8 14.34 -15.55 -5.63
C THR A 8 12.82 -15.52 -5.77
N LEU A 9 12.19 -14.57 -5.11
CA LEU A 9 10.77 -14.24 -5.25
C LEU A 9 10.59 -13.22 -6.37
N VAL A 10 9.45 -13.24 -7.03
CA VAL A 10 9.08 -12.23 -8.02
C VAL A 10 7.97 -11.35 -7.44
N PHE A 11 8.16 -10.03 -7.43
CA PHE A 11 7.15 -9.12 -6.92
C PHE A 11 6.23 -8.65 -8.05
N ALA A 12 4.96 -9.07 -7.98
CA ALA A 12 3.92 -8.79 -8.96
C ALA A 12 3.46 -7.31 -8.88
N THR A 13 4.34 -6.40 -9.25
CA THR A 13 4.07 -4.96 -9.23
C THR A 13 4.83 -4.24 -10.34
N THR A 14 4.19 -3.22 -10.92
CA THR A 14 4.83 -2.24 -11.81
C THR A 14 5.26 -0.98 -11.05
N ASN A 15 4.99 -0.91 -9.74
CA ASN A 15 5.32 0.23 -8.90
C ASN A 15 6.73 0.08 -8.30
N ASP A 16 7.69 0.84 -8.83
CA ASP A 16 9.09 0.82 -8.38
C ASP A 16 9.23 1.21 -6.89
N GLY A 17 8.35 2.05 -6.38
CA GLY A 17 8.31 2.43 -4.97
C GLY A 17 7.98 1.25 -4.06
N LYS A 18 7.01 0.41 -4.45
CA LYS A 18 6.67 -0.83 -3.74
C LYS A 18 7.83 -1.83 -3.80
N LEU A 19 8.44 -2.02 -4.98
CA LEU A 19 9.57 -2.92 -5.15
C LEU A 19 10.78 -2.50 -4.30
N ARG A 20 11.11 -1.22 -4.31
CA ARG A 20 12.20 -0.66 -3.49
C ARG A 20 11.94 -0.87 -1.99
N ARG A 21 10.71 -0.62 -1.54
CA ARG A 21 10.30 -0.86 -0.14
C ARG A 21 10.46 -2.33 0.25
N MET A 22 10.04 -3.26 -0.61
CA MET A 22 10.19 -4.70 -0.38
C MET A 22 11.66 -5.10 -0.22
N ARG A 23 12.52 -4.66 -1.13
CA ARG A 23 13.96 -4.94 -1.08
C ARG A 23 14.62 -4.40 0.19
N GLU A 24 14.26 -3.17 0.56
CA GLU A 24 14.75 -2.54 1.79
C GLU A 24 14.32 -3.31 3.03
N HIS A 25 13.04 -3.75 3.04
CA HIS A 25 12.49 -4.53 4.15
C HIS A 25 13.23 -5.87 4.30
N LEU A 26 13.36 -6.67 3.25
CA LEU A 26 14.09 -7.94 3.29
C LEU A 26 15.56 -7.75 3.73
N ARG A 27 16.20 -6.67 3.27
CA ARG A 27 17.57 -6.34 3.69
C ARG A 27 17.67 -6.05 5.19
N ARG A 28 16.74 -5.24 5.73
CA ARG A 28 16.70 -4.91 7.18
C ARG A 28 16.42 -6.13 8.03
N ALA A 29 15.49 -6.95 7.61
CA ALA A 29 15.13 -8.19 8.28
C ALA A 29 16.20 -9.30 8.14
N ARG A 30 17.23 -9.08 7.32
CA ARG A 30 18.22 -10.10 6.95
C ARG A 30 17.58 -11.38 6.42
N ALA A 31 16.43 -11.24 5.74
CA ALA A 31 15.69 -12.37 5.21
C ALA A 31 16.53 -13.12 4.14
N PRO A 32 16.54 -14.46 4.18
CA PRO A 32 17.31 -15.27 3.23
C PRO A 32 16.59 -15.40 1.88
N ALA A 33 16.15 -14.29 1.30
CA ALA A 33 15.43 -14.24 0.03
C ALA A 33 15.86 -13.02 -0.79
N ARG A 34 15.81 -13.17 -2.12
CA ARG A 34 15.92 -12.06 -3.08
C ARG A 34 14.54 -11.73 -3.62
N VAL A 35 14.40 -10.50 -4.14
CA VAL A 35 13.18 -10.10 -4.82
C VAL A 35 13.52 -9.43 -6.15
N ASP A 36 12.94 -9.98 -7.21
CA ASP A 36 13.03 -9.46 -8.57
C ASP A 36 11.74 -8.73 -8.96
N ALA A 37 11.89 -7.78 -9.89
CA ALA A 37 10.76 -7.08 -10.48
C ALA A 37 9.96 -8.02 -11.37
N TRP A 38 8.64 -7.82 -11.41
CA TRP A 38 7.78 -8.40 -12.42
C TRP A 38 8.19 -7.94 -13.82
N ARG A 39 8.41 -8.90 -14.73
CA ARG A 39 8.81 -8.64 -16.13
C ARG A 39 7.76 -9.06 -17.15
N GLY A 40 6.64 -9.65 -16.70
CA GLY A 40 5.54 -10.05 -17.57
C GLY A 40 4.65 -8.88 -17.99
N ALA A 41 3.63 -9.20 -18.77
CA ALA A 41 2.55 -8.26 -19.09
C ALA A 41 1.90 -7.73 -17.80
N ALA A 42 1.27 -6.55 -17.86
CA ALA A 42 0.55 -5.99 -16.74
C ALA A 42 -0.45 -7.03 -16.18
N ILE A 43 -0.44 -7.19 -14.86
CA ILE A 43 -1.38 -8.08 -14.19
C ILE A 43 -2.68 -7.30 -14.00
N GLU A 44 -3.74 -7.84 -14.57
CA GLU A 44 -5.08 -7.27 -14.43
C GLU A 44 -5.51 -7.30 -12.96
N GLU A 45 -6.02 -6.17 -12.47
CA GLU A 45 -6.56 -6.06 -11.13
C GLU A 45 -8.08 -6.23 -11.21
N ILE A 46 -8.62 -7.20 -10.48
CA ILE A 46 -10.06 -7.40 -10.40
C ILE A 46 -10.72 -6.23 -9.66
N GLN A 47 -11.98 -5.96 -9.98
CA GLN A 47 -12.82 -5.13 -9.13
C GLN A 47 -13.37 -5.99 -7.99
N ALA A 48 -13.08 -5.62 -6.75
CA ALA A 48 -13.47 -6.35 -5.56
C ALA A 48 -13.79 -5.39 -4.41
N ASN A 49 -14.45 -5.92 -3.37
CA ASN A 49 -14.86 -5.12 -2.23
C ASN A 49 -13.77 -4.98 -1.15
N SER A 50 -12.69 -5.75 -1.26
CA SER A 50 -11.59 -5.70 -0.30
C SER A 50 -10.22 -5.70 -0.99
N VAL A 51 -9.27 -5.01 -0.38
CA VAL A 51 -7.85 -5.03 -0.75
C VAL A 51 -7.29 -6.46 -0.73
N ARG A 52 -7.79 -7.30 0.21
CA ARG A 52 -7.38 -8.70 0.32
C ARG A 52 -7.75 -9.50 -0.91
N GLU A 53 -8.99 -9.37 -1.41
CA GLU A 53 -9.44 -10.09 -2.61
C GLU A 53 -8.61 -9.70 -3.83
N VAL A 54 -8.33 -8.40 -4.00
CA VAL A 54 -7.48 -7.89 -5.09
C VAL A 54 -6.07 -8.48 -4.99
N ALA A 55 -5.46 -8.46 -3.81
CA ALA A 55 -4.10 -8.98 -3.61
C ALA A 55 -4.00 -10.49 -3.86
N VAL A 56 -4.98 -11.27 -3.40
CA VAL A 56 -5.04 -12.72 -3.59
C VAL A 56 -5.21 -13.08 -5.07
N ALA A 57 -6.15 -12.44 -5.77
CA ALA A 57 -6.36 -12.66 -7.19
C ALA A 57 -5.11 -12.29 -8.02
N LYS A 58 -4.48 -11.19 -7.67
CA LYS A 58 -3.23 -10.74 -8.31
C LYS A 58 -2.09 -11.73 -8.09
N ALA A 59 -1.97 -12.30 -6.88
CA ALA A 59 -0.95 -13.31 -6.58
C ALA A 59 -1.19 -14.59 -7.37
N ALA A 60 -2.46 -15.05 -7.46
CA ALA A 60 -2.83 -16.24 -8.23
C ALA A 60 -2.46 -16.08 -9.70
N LEU A 61 -2.93 -15.00 -10.32
CA LEU A 61 -2.68 -14.71 -11.73
C LEU A 61 -1.18 -14.53 -12.04
N ALA A 62 -0.45 -13.89 -11.13
CA ALA A 62 0.99 -13.74 -11.28
C ALA A 62 1.74 -15.07 -11.17
N LEU A 63 1.30 -15.97 -10.27
CA LEU A 63 1.90 -17.30 -10.13
C LEU A 63 1.70 -18.15 -11.39
N GLU A 64 0.51 -18.11 -11.99
CA GLU A 64 0.21 -18.80 -13.26
C GLU A 64 1.11 -18.32 -14.41
N ARG A 65 1.45 -17.03 -14.42
CA ARG A 65 2.24 -16.39 -15.48
C ARG A 65 3.74 -16.31 -15.17
N CYS A 66 4.15 -16.70 -13.97
CA CYS A 66 5.56 -16.67 -13.56
C CYS A 66 6.32 -17.85 -14.16
N ASP A 67 7.57 -17.61 -14.57
CA ASP A 67 8.46 -18.68 -14.96
C ASP A 67 8.71 -19.63 -13.77
N ARG A 68 8.70 -20.94 -14.03
CA ARG A 68 8.89 -21.99 -13.00
C ARG A 68 10.21 -21.91 -12.24
N ALA A 69 11.13 -21.08 -12.70
CA ALA A 69 12.39 -20.82 -12.01
C ALA A 69 12.26 -19.94 -10.76
N CYS A 70 11.10 -19.26 -10.54
CA CYS A 70 10.90 -18.45 -9.35
C CYS A 70 10.52 -19.30 -8.13
N ALA A 71 11.04 -18.93 -6.96
CA ALA A 71 10.71 -19.60 -5.69
C ALA A 71 9.30 -19.26 -5.18
N GLY A 72 8.62 -18.31 -5.82
CA GLY A 72 7.28 -17.85 -5.53
C GLY A 72 7.05 -16.42 -5.97
N VAL A 73 5.79 -16.01 -5.90
CA VAL A 73 5.34 -14.67 -6.26
C VAL A 73 4.84 -13.94 -5.02
N VAL A 74 5.19 -12.68 -4.91
CA VAL A 74 4.62 -11.77 -3.90
C VAL A 74 3.70 -10.79 -4.61
N ALA A 75 2.50 -10.59 -4.07
CA ALA A 75 1.61 -9.51 -4.47
C ALA A 75 1.29 -8.63 -3.26
N HIS A 76 1.09 -7.36 -3.49
CA HIS A 76 0.71 -6.39 -2.47
C HIS A 76 -0.34 -5.46 -3.03
N ASP A 77 -1.40 -5.27 -2.26
CA ASP A 77 -2.36 -4.22 -2.51
C ASP A 77 -2.61 -3.38 -1.26
N CYS A 78 -3.04 -2.14 -1.45
CA CYS A 78 -3.34 -1.22 -0.37
C CYS A 78 -4.32 -0.14 -0.82
N GLY A 79 -5.15 0.30 0.12
CA GLY A 79 -6.10 1.36 -0.13
C GLY A 79 -6.39 2.19 1.12
N LEU A 80 -6.75 3.45 0.93
CA LEU A 80 -7.24 4.31 1.99
C LEU A 80 -8.72 3.99 2.25
N CYS A 81 -9.05 3.71 3.49
CA CYS A 81 -10.44 3.51 3.93
C CYS A 81 -10.86 4.68 4.82
N VAL A 82 -11.99 5.32 4.50
CA VAL A 82 -12.56 6.42 5.28
C VAL A 82 -13.85 5.94 5.93
N ARG A 83 -13.98 6.08 7.24
CA ARG A 83 -15.12 5.55 8.02
C ARG A 83 -16.44 6.13 7.56
N ALA A 84 -16.52 7.45 7.44
CA ALA A 84 -17.75 8.14 7.03
C ALA A 84 -18.24 7.77 5.63
N LEU A 85 -17.36 7.18 4.80
CA LEU A 85 -17.68 6.72 3.45
C LEU A 85 -17.81 5.18 3.38
N GLY A 86 -18.03 4.50 4.51
CA GLY A 86 -18.19 3.05 4.56
C GLY A 86 -16.93 2.28 4.14
N GLY A 87 -15.75 2.90 4.27
CA GLY A 87 -14.47 2.32 3.85
C GLY A 87 -14.06 2.67 2.42
N PHE A 88 -14.88 3.46 1.68
CA PHE A 88 -14.47 3.97 0.37
C PHE A 88 -13.34 5.01 0.52
N PRO A 89 -12.36 5.14 -0.41
CA PRO A 89 -12.22 4.41 -1.67
C PRO A 89 -11.71 2.97 -1.55
N GLY A 90 -11.04 2.56 -0.45
CA GLY A 90 -10.58 1.18 -0.25
C GLY A 90 -9.78 0.64 -1.44
N PRO A 91 -10.15 -0.52 -2.02
CA PRO A 91 -9.44 -1.12 -3.14
C PRO A 91 -9.43 -0.23 -4.40
N TYR A 92 -10.34 0.73 -4.50
CA TYR A 92 -10.42 1.68 -5.63
C TYR A 92 -9.53 2.92 -5.46
N THR A 93 -8.68 2.96 -4.43
CA THR A 93 -7.84 4.13 -4.11
C THR A 93 -7.00 4.61 -5.29
N LYS A 94 -6.47 3.71 -6.11
CA LYS A 94 -5.66 4.07 -7.29
C LYS A 94 -6.47 4.84 -8.33
N ASP A 95 -7.65 4.33 -8.70
CA ASP A 95 -8.51 4.97 -9.69
C ASP A 95 -9.13 6.26 -9.14
N PHE A 96 -9.49 6.26 -7.87
CA PHE A 96 -9.95 7.43 -7.17
C PHE A 96 -8.89 8.54 -7.15
N ASN A 97 -7.64 8.21 -6.86
CA ASN A 97 -6.52 9.15 -6.93
C ASN A 97 -6.40 9.80 -8.31
N TYR A 98 -6.46 8.99 -9.35
CA TYR A 98 -6.31 9.49 -10.71
C TYR A 98 -7.42 10.43 -11.13
N ARG A 99 -8.67 10.21 -10.69
CA ARG A 99 -9.84 10.93 -11.16
C ARG A 99 -10.32 12.03 -10.22
N VAL A 100 -10.17 11.84 -8.92
CA VAL A 100 -10.79 12.66 -7.85
C VAL A 100 -9.73 13.27 -6.93
N GLY A 101 -8.80 12.45 -6.47
CA GLY A 101 -7.70 12.88 -5.61
C GLY A 101 -8.10 13.28 -4.18
N GLY A 102 -7.14 13.83 -3.46
CA GLY A 102 -7.33 14.22 -2.05
C GLY A 102 -8.31 15.38 -1.87
N ASP A 103 -8.26 16.38 -2.75
CA ASP A 103 -9.18 17.53 -2.71
C ASP A 103 -10.63 17.09 -2.92
N GLY A 104 -10.85 16.17 -3.88
CA GLY A 104 -12.19 15.63 -4.10
C GLY A 104 -12.68 14.73 -2.96
N LEU A 105 -11.77 14.00 -2.29
CA LEU A 105 -12.11 13.25 -1.08
C LEU A 105 -12.61 14.18 0.03
N ARG A 106 -11.92 15.31 0.24
CA ARG A 106 -12.34 16.31 1.21
C ARG A 106 -13.69 16.91 0.84
N ALA A 107 -13.89 17.29 -0.42
CA ALA A 107 -15.16 17.83 -0.90
C ALA A 107 -16.33 16.85 -0.71
N LEU A 108 -16.11 15.54 -0.90
CA LEU A 108 -17.12 14.52 -0.60
C LEU A 108 -17.48 14.47 0.90
N LEU A 109 -16.50 14.55 1.78
CA LEU A 109 -16.73 14.56 3.22
C LEU A 109 -17.42 15.84 3.68
N ASP A 110 -17.04 16.99 3.14
CA ASP A 110 -17.66 18.28 3.41
C ASP A 110 -19.13 18.29 2.94
N GLY A 111 -19.37 17.84 1.71
CA GLY A 111 -20.71 17.75 1.13
C GLY A 111 -21.63 16.77 1.85
N ALA A 112 -21.08 15.72 2.44
CA ALA A 112 -21.80 14.77 3.28
C ALA A 112 -22.01 15.27 4.71
N GLY A 113 -21.47 16.43 5.09
CA GLY A 113 -21.49 16.93 6.48
C GLY A 113 -20.77 15.99 7.45
N ALA A 114 -19.77 15.25 7.01
CA ALA A 114 -19.10 14.24 7.80
C ALA A 114 -18.28 14.89 8.93
N ILE A 115 -18.71 14.64 10.18
CA ILE A 115 -17.99 15.06 11.39
C ILE A 115 -16.85 14.08 11.66
N ASP A 116 -17.11 12.77 11.52
CA ASP A 116 -16.09 11.73 11.65
C ASP A 116 -15.28 11.63 10.34
N ARG A 117 -14.03 12.03 10.40
CA ARG A 117 -13.08 11.96 9.27
C ARG A 117 -12.04 10.87 9.44
N SER A 118 -12.25 9.95 10.39
CA SER A 118 -11.30 8.90 10.67
C SER A 118 -11.06 8.01 9.45
N ALA A 119 -9.79 7.69 9.25
CA ALA A 119 -9.33 6.93 8.10
C ALA A 119 -8.18 5.99 8.48
N CYS A 120 -7.99 4.94 7.69
CA CYS A 120 -6.86 4.01 7.85
C CYS A 120 -6.38 3.51 6.49
N TRP A 121 -5.14 3.01 6.45
CA TRP A 121 -4.64 2.27 5.31
C TRP A 121 -4.90 0.77 5.51
N ASP A 122 -5.71 0.20 4.60
CA ASP A 122 -5.88 -1.25 4.47
C ASP A 122 -4.74 -1.79 3.59
N GLU A 123 -4.00 -2.77 4.10
CA GLU A 123 -2.88 -3.36 3.36
C GLU A 123 -2.96 -4.88 3.40
N THR A 124 -2.71 -5.52 2.27
CA THR A 124 -2.56 -6.98 2.18
C THR A 124 -1.35 -7.34 1.33
N LEU A 125 -0.54 -8.26 1.84
CA LEU A 125 0.58 -8.87 1.14
C LEU A 125 0.35 -10.38 1.06
N VAL A 126 0.55 -10.96 -0.12
CA VAL A 126 0.33 -12.39 -0.39
C VAL A 126 1.61 -13.00 -0.93
N LEU A 127 2.02 -14.13 -0.35
CA LEU A 127 3.04 -15.01 -0.89
C LEU A 127 2.38 -16.26 -1.49
N ALA A 128 2.49 -16.42 -2.79
CA ALA A 128 2.00 -17.57 -3.54
C ALA A 128 3.17 -18.42 -4.05
N ARG A 129 3.06 -19.74 -3.91
CA ARG A 129 4.06 -20.71 -4.36
C ARG A 129 3.36 -21.90 -5.01
N GLU A 130 3.99 -22.49 -6.03
CA GLU A 130 3.43 -23.65 -6.72
C GLU A 130 3.22 -24.82 -5.75
N GLY A 131 2.06 -25.46 -5.82
CA GLY A 131 1.71 -26.62 -4.98
C GLY A 131 1.58 -26.33 -3.49
N ARG A 132 1.49 -25.06 -3.07
CA ARG A 132 1.33 -24.67 -1.68
C ARG A 132 0.17 -23.72 -1.48
N GLU A 133 -0.42 -23.75 -0.31
CA GLU A 133 -1.40 -22.76 0.12
C GLU A 133 -0.78 -21.36 0.16
N MET A 134 -1.55 -20.35 -0.23
CA MET A 134 -1.10 -18.96 -0.17
C MET A 134 -0.99 -18.48 1.27
N VAL A 135 0.10 -17.80 1.57
CA VAL A 135 0.26 -17.12 2.86
C VAL A 135 -0.18 -15.68 2.69
N VAL A 136 -1.16 -15.27 3.48
CA VAL A 136 -1.77 -13.94 3.40
C VAL A 136 -1.48 -13.17 4.68
N PHE A 137 -0.84 -12.03 4.53
CA PHE A 137 -0.59 -11.07 5.61
C PHE A 137 -1.52 -9.88 5.39
N THR A 138 -2.42 -9.64 6.32
CA THR A 138 -3.35 -8.52 6.27
C THR A 138 -3.18 -7.68 7.53
N ARG A 139 -3.13 -6.37 7.36
CA ARG A 139 -3.28 -5.45 8.45
C ARG A 139 -4.78 -5.19 8.66
N GLU A 140 -5.25 -5.34 9.89
CA GLU A 140 -6.63 -5.00 10.22
C GLU A 140 -6.87 -3.49 10.07
N LYS A 141 -8.11 -3.13 9.73
CA LYS A 141 -8.52 -1.74 9.57
C LYS A 141 -8.68 -1.09 10.93
N GLU A 142 -7.76 -0.21 11.28
CA GLU A 142 -7.80 0.57 12.51
C GLU A 142 -8.04 2.04 12.18
N TYR A 143 -9.29 2.48 12.22
CA TYR A 143 -9.65 3.88 11.95
C TYR A 143 -9.07 4.90 12.94
N GLY A 144 -8.41 4.44 14.00
CA GLY A 144 -7.59 5.27 14.88
C GLY A 144 -6.20 5.59 14.33
N ASP A 145 -5.82 5.04 13.17
CA ASP A 145 -4.53 5.34 12.53
C ASP A 145 -4.40 6.80 12.10
N GLY A 146 -5.51 7.40 11.69
CA GLY A 146 -5.50 8.77 11.22
C GLY A 146 -6.86 9.27 10.78
N GLU A 147 -6.82 10.41 10.12
CA GLU A 147 -8.01 11.10 9.60
C GLU A 147 -7.70 11.83 8.28
N VAL A 148 -8.76 12.31 7.63
CA VAL A 148 -8.65 13.18 6.44
C VAL A 148 -8.63 14.63 6.89
N GLY A 149 -7.48 15.29 6.70
CA GLY A 149 -7.26 16.69 7.05
C GLY A 149 -7.13 17.61 5.84
N GLU A 150 -6.84 18.87 6.12
CA GLU A 150 -6.63 19.92 5.11
C GLU A 150 -5.17 20.34 5.05
N PRO A 151 -4.46 20.03 3.94
CA PRO A 151 -3.11 20.52 3.74
C PRO A 151 -3.07 22.03 3.57
N ARG A 152 -2.12 22.68 4.25
CA ARG A 152 -1.96 24.15 4.24
C ARG A 152 -0.61 24.57 3.69
N LYS A 153 0.44 23.82 3.98
CA LYS A 153 1.82 24.18 3.66
C LYS A 153 2.27 23.59 2.33
N TRP A 154 1.76 22.41 1.96
CA TRP A 154 2.18 21.66 0.79
C TRP A 154 3.70 21.53 0.67
N THR A 155 4.35 21.25 1.77
CA THR A 155 5.81 21.07 1.86
C THR A 155 6.28 19.96 0.94
N ARG A 156 5.42 18.96 0.78
CA ARG A 156 5.59 17.82 -0.12
C ARG A 156 4.51 17.84 -1.19
N TRP A 157 4.72 17.12 -2.28
CA TRP A 157 3.73 16.95 -3.33
C TRP A 157 3.13 18.26 -3.86
N ARG A 158 4.00 19.20 -4.25
CA ARG A 158 3.57 20.49 -4.83
C ARG A 158 3.01 20.38 -6.24
N ASP A 159 3.34 19.27 -6.95
CA ASP A 159 2.92 19.04 -8.35
C ASP A 159 1.58 18.28 -8.40
N ASP A 160 0.86 18.33 -9.52
CA ASP A 160 -0.48 17.75 -9.69
C ASP A 160 -0.58 16.25 -9.40
N ALA A 161 0.46 15.47 -9.71
CA ALA A 161 0.53 14.04 -9.33
C ALA A 161 0.53 13.81 -7.81
N SER A 162 0.70 14.84 -7.04
CA SER A 162 0.90 14.84 -5.60
C SER A 162 -0.37 15.07 -4.78
N ARG A 163 -1.48 15.44 -5.41
CA ARG A 163 -2.77 15.59 -4.73
C ARG A 163 -3.46 14.28 -4.44
N SER A 164 -2.69 13.25 -4.13
CA SER A 164 -3.21 11.93 -3.81
C SER A 164 -3.98 11.95 -2.49
N VAL A 165 -4.84 10.96 -2.26
CA VAL A 165 -5.51 10.79 -0.96
C VAL A 165 -4.50 10.65 0.19
N GLY A 166 -3.27 10.20 -0.08
CA GLY A 166 -2.19 10.17 0.90
C GLY A 166 -1.75 11.56 1.36
N SER A 167 -1.88 12.59 0.51
CA SER A 167 -1.48 13.96 0.87
C SER A 167 -2.38 14.58 1.94
N VAL A 168 -3.65 14.20 1.97
CA VAL A 168 -4.65 14.70 2.93
C VAL A 168 -4.77 13.81 4.19
N PHE A 169 -4.02 12.71 4.26
CA PHE A 169 -4.02 11.84 5.42
C PHE A 169 -3.19 12.42 6.56
N VAL A 170 -3.78 12.59 7.73
CA VAL A 170 -3.14 12.97 9.00
C VAL A 170 -2.94 11.70 9.80
N ALA A 171 -1.71 11.33 10.07
CA ALA A 171 -1.36 10.09 10.77
C ALA A 171 -1.43 10.28 12.30
N THR A 172 -2.61 10.59 12.83
CA THR A 172 -2.82 10.96 14.25
C THR A 172 -2.44 9.82 15.20
N GLY A 173 -2.72 8.58 14.84
CA GLY A 173 -2.32 7.40 15.60
C GLY A 173 -0.80 7.20 15.73
N PHE A 174 -0.02 7.97 14.96
CA PHE A 174 1.45 7.93 14.95
C PHE A 174 2.06 9.26 15.43
N GLY A 175 1.26 10.11 16.05
CA GLY A 175 1.71 11.37 16.64
C GLY A 175 1.91 12.50 15.62
N PHE A 176 1.23 12.45 14.48
CA PHE A 176 1.17 13.56 13.53
C PHE A 176 -0.14 14.31 13.70
N ASP A 177 -0.06 15.62 13.69
CA ASP A 177 -1.20 16.57 13.80
C ASP A 177 -1.43 17.37 12.50
N GLU A 178 -0.58 17.15 11.50
CA GLU A 178 -0.66 17.76 10.18
C GLU A 178 -0.79 16.68 9.09
N PRO A 179 -1.47 17.01 7.96
CA PRO A 179 -1.51 16.13 6.79
C PRO A 179 -0.10 15.77 6.29
N LEU A 180 0.06 14.57 5.74
CA LEU A 180 1.35 14.12 5.23
C LEU A 180 1.93 15.03 4.12
N ALA A 181 1.09 15.87 3.48
CA ALA A 181 1.56 16.89 2.55
C ALA A 181 2.33 18.03 3.24
N ASP A 182 2.07 18.26 4.51
CA ASP A 182 2.60 19.40 5.27
C ASP A 182 3.84 19.05 6.10
N VAL A 183 4.07 17.77 6.38
CA VAL A 183 5.23 17.31 7.14
C VAL A 183 6.52 17.38 6.32
N SER A 184 7.66 17.49 7.00
CA SER A 184 8.98 17.43 6.36
C SER A 184 9.30 16.06 5.76
N GLU A 185 10.30 15.99 4.88
CA GLU A 185 10.75 14.72 4.30
C GLU A 185 11.24 13.75 5.37
N ASP A 186 11.97 14.23 6.37
CA ASP A 186 12.52 13.40 7.44
C ASP A 186 11.40 12.79 8.32
N GLU A 187 10.39 13.58 8.65
CA GLU A 187 9.20 13.12 9.38
C GLU A 187 8.41 12.08 8.58
N TYR A 188 8.22 12.32 7.29
CA TYR A 188 7.56 11.36 6.42
C TYR A 188 8.36 10.05 6.30
N GLN A 189 9.68 10.11 6.19
CA GLN A 189 10.52 8.91 6.16
C GLN A 189 10.48 8.18 7.50
N ARG A 190 10.40 8.91 8.63
CA ARG A 190 10.17 8.31 9.95
C ARG A 190 8.82 7.58 9.99
N PHE A 191 7.72 8.23 9.58
CA PHE A 191 6.41 7.61 9.47
C PHE A 191 6.44 6.34 8.61
N ARG A 192 7.03 6.43 7.41
CA ARG A 192 7.14 5.30 6.49
C ARG A 192 7.92 4.11 7.07
N ARG A 193 8.85 4.36 7.95
CA ARG A 193 9.67 3.33 8.61
C ARG A 193 8.99 2.73 9.82
N ASP A 194 8.34 3.55 10.62
CA ASP A 194 7.92 3.20 11.98
C ASP A 194 6.43 2.86 12.06
N ALA A 195 5.60 3.30 11.09
CA ALA A 195 4.20 2.94 11.04
C ALA A 195 4.00 1.42 10.82
N PRO A 196 3.11 0.78 11.58
CA PRO A 196 2.76 -0.60 11.38
C PRO A 196 2.35 -0.88 9.93
N SER A 197 2.84 -1.98 9.39
CA SER A 197 2.57 -2.37 8.02
C SER A 197 2.67 -3.87 7.87
N VAL A 198 1.96 -4.46 6.92
CA VAL A 198 2.04 -5.88 6.57
C VAL A 198 3.46 -6.35 6.23
N TRP A 199 4.34 -5.41 5.87
CA TRP A 199 5.74 -5.73 5.59
C TRP A 199 6.48 -6.25 6.82
N SER A 200 6.12 -5.78 8.02
CA SER A 200 6.74 -6.22 9.27
C SER A 200 6.46 -7.69 9.61
N SER A 201 5.37 -8.23 9.09
CA SER A 201 4.95 -9.63 9.30
C SER A 201 5.51 -10.58 8.25
N PHE A 202 6.13 -10.06 7.19
CA PHE A 202 6.60 -10.84 6.05
C PHE A 202 8.03 -11.33 6.18
N ALA A 203 8.82 -10.85 7.12
CA ALA A 203 10.26 -11.13 7.27
C ALA A 203 10.59 -12.38 8.08
#